data_0a020260ed5aae0fb805d575ff009be3
#
_entry.id   0a020260ed5aae0fb805d575ff009be3
#
_cell.length_a   1.000
_cell.length_b   1.000
_cell.length_c   1.000
_cell.angle_alpha   90.00
_cell.angle_beta   90.00
_cell.angle_gamma   90.00
#
_symmetry.space_group_name_H-M   'P 1'
#
loop_
_entity.id
_entity.type
_entity.pdbx_description
1 polymer ?
#
loop_
_entity_poly.entity_id
_entity_poly.type
_entity_poly.pdbx_seq_one_letter_code
_entity_poly.pdbx_strand_id
1 'polypeptide(L)'
;MYLFVASMIFMFVNQYIDIIFRVRAAWNRAEDRYFPSLHKACCKPKIGRVIVQNQGCIMSLYPIYNFSAGPAVLPEAVLRTAQQEMSDYNGTGFSVMEMSHRSEMFLSILHHAEQDLRQLLKVPDNYKILFLQGGATTQFNMAAMNLAHGFRTADAVGTGNWSRIAYEQMSRLTDTEIRLAAHGGEQFDYLDLPPVETWDVAPDSAFVHFAVNETVNGLQYQIVPKLSDGLPPLVCDMSSEILSREFDVADYGLIYAGAQKNIGPAGVTVVIVREDLLERCPNDIPDVFNYRSHLNRDGMYNTPSTYAIYMSGLVFRWLQAQGGVKKIEAVNRLKAQTLYETIDGSGGFYINRIRPNARSKMNVVFQTGDEELDRRFVLEAELQGLCLLKGYKSVGGMRASIYNAMPLEGVRALADFMRDFQRRYG
;
A
#
# COMPACT_ATOMS: atom_id res chain seq x y z
N MET A 1 32.20 1.74 -36.23
CA MET A 1 30.77 1.85 -35.84
C MET A 1 30.59 2.18 -34.37
N TYR A 2 31.23 1.50 -33.41
CA TYR A 2 31.09 1.78 -31.96
C TYR A 2 31.61 3.15 -31.53
N LEU A 3 32.71 3.65 -32.08
CA LEU A 3 33.26 4.98 -31.77
C LEU A 3 32.35 6.13 -32.27
N PHE A 4 31.61 5.91 -33.35
CA PHE A 4 30.69 6.94 -33.89
C PHE A 4 29.42 7.06 -33.05
N VAL A 5 28.90 5.94 -32.54
CA VAL A 5 27.72 5.91 -31.63
C VAL A 5 28.06 6.51 -30.27
N ALA A 6 29.24 6.22 -29.73
CA ALA A 6 29.71 6.80 -28.47
C ALA A 6 29.87 8.34 -28.58
N SER A 7 30.40 8.82 -29.71
CA SER A 7 30.55 10.25 -29.97
C SER A 7 29.19 10.97 -30.12
N MET A 8 28.20 10.33 -30.75
CA MET A 8 26.85 10.88 -30.86
C MET A 8 26.14 10.94 -29.48
N ILE A 9 26.25 9.89 -28.68
CA ILE A 9 25.68 9.89 -27.32
C ILE A 9 26.33 10.97 -26.47
N PHE A 10 27.64 11.15 -26.56
CA PHE A 10 28.36 12.21 -25.83
C PHE A 10 27.92 13.60 -26.26
N MET A 11 27.68 13.84 -27.54
CA MET A 11 27.13 15.12 -28.06
C MET A 11 25.69 15.36 -27.57
N PHE A 12 24.82 14.35 -27.60
CA PHE A 12 23.44 14.49 -27.12
C PHE A 12 23.39 14.79 -25.60
N VAL A 13 24.20 14.11 -24.80
CA VAL A 13 24.27 14.34 -23.34
C VAL A 13 24.76 15.77 -23.05
N ASN A 14 25.80 16.26 -23.73
CA ASN A 14 26.30 17.61 -23.54
C ASN A 14 25.28 18.68 -23.99
N GLN A 15 24.53 18.43 -25.06
CA GLN A 15 23.48 19.35 -25.53
C GLN A 15 22.30 19.41 -24.52
N TYR A 16 21.94 18.30 -23.88
CA TYR A 16 20.93 18.25 -22.82
C TYR A 16 21.38 18.99 -21.56
N ILE A 17 22.64 18.84 -21.16
CA ILE A 17 23.23 19.53 -20.03
C ILE A 17 23.25 21.06 -20.28
N ASP A 18 23.59 21.50 -21.48
CA ASP A 18 23.62 22.94 -21.84
C ASP A 18 22.19 23.53 -21.82
N ILE A 19 21.17 22.80 -22.25
CA ILE A 19 19.76 23.22 -22.16
C ILE A 19 19.34 23.38 -20.69
N ILE A 20 19.69 22.43 -19.80
CA ILE A 20 19.38 22.51 -18.36
C ILE A 20 20.05 23.74 -17.73
N PHE A 21 21.31 24.02 -18.08
CA PHE A 21 22.01 25.22 -17.58
C PHE A 21 21.41 26.53 -18.10
N ARG A 22 20.97 26.57 -19.37
CA ARG A 22 20.30 27.74 -19.93
C ARG A 22 18.92 28.00 -19.35
N VAL A 23 18.14 26.94 -19.11
CA VAL A 23 16.84 27.03 -18.42
C VAL A 23 17.02 27.52 -16.99
N ARG A 24 18.00 27.00 -16.26
CA ARG A 24 18.31 27.41 -14.88
C ARG A 24 18.80 28.86 -14.81
N ALA A 25 19.63 29.28 -15.76
CA ALA A 25 20.11 30.67 -15.85
C ALA A 25 19.00 31.65 -16.30
N ALA A 26 18.03 31.20 -17.08
CA ALA A 26 16.84 31.98 -17.44
C ALA A 26 15.86 32.11 -16.26
N TRP A 27 15.71 31.03 -15.46
CA TRP A 27 14.90 31.00 -14.23
C TRP A 27 15.45 31.99 -13.19
N ASN A 28 16.74 31.89 -12.87
CA ASN A 28 17.38 32.83 -11.92
C ASN A 28 17.28 34.29 -12.35
N ARG A 29 17.35 34.59 -13.68
CA ARG A 29 17.15 35.95 -14.22
C ARG A 29 15.69 36.42 -14.16
N ALA A 30 14.73 35.46 -14.19
CA ALA A 30 13.32 35.79 -14.05
C ALA A 30 12.96 36.07 -12.56
N GLU A 31 13.53 35.35 -11.61
CA GLU A 31 13.37 35.61 -10.16
C GLU A 31 13.88 37.04 -9.80
N ASP A 32 15.07 37.41 -10.25
CA ASP A 32 15.63 38.75 -10.00
C ASP A 32 14.81 39.87 -10.63
N ARG A 33 14.09 39.59 -11.71
CA ARG A 33 13.32 40.61 -12.46
C ARG A 33 11.88 40.78 -11.95
N TYR A 34 11.27 39.74 -11.43
CA TYR A 34 9.85 39.75 -11.03
C TYR A 34 9.61 39.77 -9.50
N PHE A 35 10.65 39.57 -8.69
CA PHE A 35 10.52 39.57 -7.22
C PHE A 35 11.66 40.31 -6.49
N PRO A 36 11.88 41.61 -6.74
CA PRO A 36 12.99 42.34 -6.13
C PRO A 36 12.85 42.60 -4.62
N SER A 37 11.70 42.31 -4.01
CA SER A 37 11.42 42.63 -2.60
C SER A 37 11.72 41.46 -1.62
N LEU A 38 12.06 40.29 -2.10
CA LEU A 38 12.34 39.11 -1.24
C LEU A 38 13.78 39.06 -0.66
N HIS A 39 14.65 39.97 -1.10
CA HIS A 39 16.08 39.95 -0.70
C HIS A 39 16.42 40.69 0.60
N LYS A 40 15.47 41.31 1.30
CA LYS A 40 15.80 42.18 2.46
C LYS A 40 15.26 41.70 3.82
N ALA A 41 14.58 40.58 3.93
CA ALA A 41 14.12 40.08 5.22
C ALA A 41 14.21 38.55 5.26
N CYS A 42 15.42 38.02 5.38
CA CYS A 42 15.55 36.59 5.64
C CYS A 42 16.75 36.28 6.50
N CYS A 43 16.51 35.84 7.72
CA CYS A 43 17.36 34.87 8.37
C CYS A 43 17.52 33.71 7.39
N LYS A 44 18.73 33.48 6.91
CA LYS A 44 19.06 32.37 5.99
C LYS A 44 18.52 31.07 6.56
N PRO A 45 17.59 30.37 5.90
CA PRO A 45 17.34 28.99 6.24
C PRO A 45 18.68 28.27 6.07
N LYS A 46 19.05 27.41 7.00
CA LYS A 46 20.18 26.49 6.84
C LYS A 46 19.80 25.49 5.76
N ILE A 47 19.86 25.93 4.50
CA ILE A 47 19.79 25.03 3.35
C ILE A 47 21.07 24.23 3.41
N GLY A 48 20.94 22.95 3.78
CA GLY A 48 22.06 22.03 3.77
C GLY A 48 22.69 22.06 2.37
N ARG A 49 24.01 22.30 2.31
CA ARG A 49 24.76 22.34 1.05
C ARG A 49 24.63 21.00 0.34
N VAL A 50 24.06 21.01 -0.86
CA VAL A 50 24.18 19.89 -1.81
C VAL A 50 25.66 19.86 -2.25
N ILE A 51 26.42 18.89 -1.79
CA ILE A 51 27.79 18.65 -2.26
C ILE A 51 27.66 17.76 -3.50
N VAL A 52 27.83 18.33 -4.67
CA VAL A 52 27.98 17.59 -5.93
C VAL A 52 29.41 17.04 -5.95
N GLN A 53 29.59 15.77 -5.62
CA GLN A 53 30.83 15.07 -5.93
C GLN A 53 30.78 14.57 -7.38
N ASN A 54 31.92 14.55 -8.03
CA ASN A 54 32.14 14.40 -9.48
C ASN A 54 31.81 13.01 -10.07
N GLN A 55 30.77 12.32 -9.59
CA GLN A 55 30.23 11.07 -10.12
C GLN A 55 28.69 10.97 -10.06
N GLY A 56 27.95 12.08 -10.14
CA GLY A 56 26.51 12.07 -10.34
C GLY A 56 25.66 11.56 -9.16
N CYS A 57 26.21 11.43 -7.96
CA CYS A 57 25.48 11.03 -6.76
C CYS A 57 25.05 12.26 -5.97
N ILE A 58 23.75 12.58 -5.96
CA ILE A 58 23.18 13.60 -5.06
C ILE A 58 23.07 12.94 -3.68
N MET A 59 24.00 13.25 -2.77
CA MET A 59 23.83 12.85 -1.37
C MET A 59 22.82 13.76 -0.69
N SER A 60 21.68 13.21 -0.30
CA SER A 60 20.74 13.91 0.59
C SER A 60 21.40 14.10 1.97
N LEU A 61 21.28 15.31 2.53
CA LEU A 61 21.74 15.63 3.90
C LEU A 61 20.78 15.10 4.98
N TYR A 62 19.61 14.63 4.56
CA TYR A 62 18.57 14.11 5.44
C TYR A 62 18.31 12.64 5.11
N PRO A 63 17.94 11.82 6.10
CA PRO A 63 17.38 10.50 5.83
C PRO A 63 16.18 10.62 4.91
N ILE A 64 16.05 9.72 3.93
CA ILE A 64 14.90 9.70 3.02
C ILE A 64 13.82 8.78 3.60
N TYR A 65 12.62 9.32 3.77
CA TYR A 65 11.44 8.58 4.22
C TYR A 65 10.39 8.57 3.11
N ASN A 66 10.02 7.38 2.66
CA ASN A 66 9.05 7.16 1.59
C ASN A 66 7.64 6.94 2.17
N PHE A 67 6.76 7.94 2.04
CA PHE A 67 5.37 7.89 2.48
C PHE A 67 4.39 7.42 1.39
N SER A 68 4.87 6.75 0.34
CA SER A 68 4.02 6.25 -0.74
C SER A 68 2.96 5.28 -0.24
N ALA A 69 1.77 5.37 -0.83
CA ALA A 69 0.66 4.47 -0.53
C ALA A 69 0.79 3.07 -1.16
N GLY A 70 1.74 2.89 -2.07
CA GLY A 70 2.03 1.64 -2.75
C GLY A 70 2.47 1.84 -4.21
N PRO A 71 3.58 1.22 -4.65
CA PRO A 71 4.52 0.47 -3.82
C PRO A 71 5.09 1.29 -2.66
N ALA A 72 5.11 0.67 -1.47
CA ALA A 72 5.46 1.34 -0.23
C ALA A 72 6.91 1.04 0.19
N VAL A 73 7.34 1.69 1.27
CA VAL A 73 8.63 1.44 1.89
C VAL A 73 8.76 -0.03 2.33
N LEU A 74 9.93 -0.63 2.12
CA LEU A 74 10.30 -1.96 2.63
C LEU A 74 11.25 -1.81 3.83
N PRO A 75 11.28 -2.79 4.74
CA PRO A 75 12.25 -2.76 5.84
C PRO A 75 13.68 -2.77 5.31
N GLU A 76 14.54 -1.90 5.83
CA GLU A 76 15.94 -1.81 5.39
C GLU A 76 16.70 -3.13 5.55
N ALA A 77 16.44 -3.87 6.64
CA ALA A 77 17.04 -5.18 6.87
C ALA A 77 16.67 -6.19 5.75
N VAL A 78 15.43 -6.17 5.28
CA VAL A 78 14.96 -7.00 4.16
C VAL A 78 15.69 -6.63 2.87
N LEU A 79 15.81 -5.32 2.57
CA LEU A 79 16.53 -4.86 1.38
C LEU A 79 18.01 -5.22 1.42
N ARG A 80 18.66 -5.16 2.58
CA ARG A 80 20.07 -5.56 2.77
C ARG A 80 20.26 -7.07 2.55
N THR A 81 19.38 -7.90 3.11
CA THR A 81 19.41 -9.35 2.88
C THR A 81 19.22 -9.65 1.40
N ALA A 82 18.22 -9.06 0.77
CA ALA A 82 17.95 -9.24 -0.65
C ALA A 82 19.13 -8.77 -1.53
N GLN A 83 19.82 -7.70 -1.17
CA GLN A 83 21.03 -7.23 -1.85
C GLN A 83 22.18 -8.24 -1.75
N GLN A 84 22.39 -8.84 -0.58
CA GLN A 84 23.44 -9.84 -0.35
C GLN A 84 23.18 -11.13 -1.15
N GLU A 85 21.92 -11.54 -1.25
CA GLU A 85 21.49 -12.76 -1.95
C GLU A 85 21.11 -12.52 -3.42
N MET A 86 21.28 -11.28 -3.94
CA MET A 86 20.80 -10.89 -5.27
C MET A 86 21.37 -11.75 -6.40
N SER A 87 22.65 -12.06 -6.34
CA SER A 87 23.37 -12.85 -7.36
C SER A 87 23.68 -14.28 -6.93
N ASP A 88 23.57 -14.58 -5.65
CA ASP A 88 23.95 -15.87 -5.07
C ASP A 88 23.10 -16.18 -3.83
N TYR A 89 21.96 -16.82 -4.05
CA TYR A 89 21.10 -17.25 -2.96
C TYR A 89 21.71 -18.42 -2.21
N ASN A 90 22.09 -18.22 -0.96
CA ASN A 90 22.63 -19.27 -0.07
C ASN A 90 23.80 -20.08 -0.66
N GLY A 91 24.67 -19.49 -1.48
CA GLY A 91 25.81 -20.18 -2.08
C GLY A 91 25.45 -21.11 -3.26
N THR A 92 24.30 -20.91 -3.87
CA THR A 92 23.85 -21.70 -5.03
C THR A 92 24.50 -21.27 -6.35
N GLY A 93 25.12 -20.09 -6.37
CA GLY A 93 25.74 -19.50 -7.57
C GLY A 93 24.77 -18.79 -8.50
N PHE A 94 23.47 -18.67 -8.15
CA PHE A 94 22.48 -17.95 -8.93
C PHE A 94 21.39 -17.28 -8.06
N SER A 95 20.69 -16.33 -8.67
CA SER A 95 19.63 -15.54 -8.04
C SER A 95 18.34 -16.32 -7.86
N VAL A 96 17.52 -15.93 -6.88
CA VAL A 96 16.12 -16.39 -6.78
C VAL A 96 15.32 -16.07 -8.06
N MET A 97 15.68 -14.99 -8.78
CA MET A 97 15.03 -14.62 -10.05
C MET A 97 15.27 -15.63 -11.17
N GLU A 98 16.36 -16.41 -11.10
CA GLU A 98 16.74 -17.42 -12.09
C GLU A 98 16.27 -18.83 -11.72
N MET A 99 15.72 -19.01 -10.50
CA MET A 99 15.25 -20.30 -10.02
C MET A 99 14.03 -20.79 -10.79
N SER A 100 14.07 -22.04 -11.20
CA SER A 100 12.84 -22.72 -11.62
C SER A 100 11.86 -22.74 -10.44
N HIS A 101 10.63 -22.31 -10.67
CA HIS A 101 9.57 -22.36 -9.65
C HIS A 101 9.16 -23.79 -9.25
N ARG A 102 9.67 -24.82 -9.98
CA ARG A 102 9.48 -26.25 -9.70
C ARG A 102 10.68 -26.89 -8.99
N SER A 103 11.75 -26.12 -8.74
CA SER A 103 12.91 -26.64 -8.00
C SER A 103 12.59 -26.76 -6.51
N GLU A 104 13.20 -27.74 -5.85
CA GLU A 104 13.08 -27.93 -4.39
C GLU A 104 13.48 -26.65 -3.62
N MET A 105 14.45 -25.91 -4.13
CA MET A 105 14.89 -24.64 -3.52
C MET A 105 13.78 -23.61 -3.52
N PHE A 106 13.11 -23.39 -4.66
CA PHE A 106 12.01 -22.43 -4.71
C PHE A 106 10.78 -22.92 -3.93
N LEU A 107 10.46 -24.20 -4.01
CA LEU A 107 9.38 -24.80 -3.18
C LEU A 107 9.65 -24.59 -1.69
N SER A 108 10.91 -24.71 -1.25
CA SER A 108 11.29 -24.37 0.12
C SER A 108 11.05 -22.90 0.47
N ILE A 109 11.39 -21.97 -0.43
CA ILE A 109 11.12 -20.51 -0.25
C ILE A 109 9.61 -20.27 -0.09
N LEU A 110 8.81 -20.83 -1.00
CA LEU A 110 7.35 -20.71 -1.00
C LEU A 110 6.74 -21.25 0.28
N HIS A 111 7.16 -22.47 0.68
CA HIS A 111 6.66 -23.15 1.87
C HIS A 111 6.99 -22.37 3.15
N HIS A 112 8.23 -21.86 3.28
CA HIS A 112 8.59 -21.04 4.43
C HIS A 112 7.79 -19.72 4.46
N ALA A 113 7.58 -19.07 3.31
CA ALA A 113 6.78 -17.86 3.26
C ALA A 113 5.31 -18.12 3.68
N GLU A 114 4.74 -19.28 3.26
CA GLU A 114 3.41 -19.69 3.68
C GLU A 114 3.34 -19.96 5.19
N GLN A 115 4.29 -20.73 5.73
CA GLN A 115 4.36 -21.06 7.15
C GLN A 115 4.52 -19.81 8.03
N ASP A 116 5.42 -18.90 7.65
CA ASP A 116 5.65 -17.65 8.37
C ASP A 116 4.38 -16.78 8.40
N LEU A 117 3.68 -16.66 7.27
CA LEU A 117 2.42 -15.92 7.20
C LEU A 117 1.32 -16.60 8.03
N ARG A 118 1.21 -17.94 7.94
CA ARG A 118 0.26 -18.74 8.72
C ARG A 118 0.47 -18.55 10.22
N GLN A 119 1.72 -18.53 10.66
CA GLN A 119 2.08 -18.31 12.06
C GLN A 119 1.77 -16.88 12.51
N LEU A 120 2.13 -15.86 11.71
CA LEU A 120 1.90 -14.45 12.03
C LEU A 120 0.41 -14.12 12.21
N LEU A 121 -0.44 -14.67 11.35
CA LEU A 121 -1.90 -14.43 11.35
C LEU A 121 -2.68 -15.52 12.12
N LYS A 122 -2.01 -16.57 12.63
CA LYS A 122 -2.65 -17.72 13.29
C LYS A 122 -3.73 -18.34 12.39
N VAL A 123 -3.42 -18.47 11.08
CA VAL A 123 -4.37 -19.00 10.09
C VAL A 123 -4.77 -20.43 10.44
N PRO A 124 -6.08 -20.76 10.59
CA PRO A 124 -6.53 -22.10 10.89
C PRO A 124 -6.20 -23.12 9.79
N ASP A 125 -6.12 -24.42 10.13
CA ASP A 125 -5.73 -25.48 9.19
C ASP A 125 -6.71 -25.65 8.02
N ASN A 126 -7.99 -25.33 8.23
CA ASN A 126 -9.03 -25.36 7.21
C ASN A 126 -9.04 -24.15 6.28
N TYR A 127 -7.94 -23.37 6.26
CA TYR A 127 -7.71 -22.29 5.30
C TYR A 127 -6.50 -22.59 4.42
N LYS A 128 -6.61 -22.26 3.14
CA LYS A 128 -5.52 -22.33 2.17
C LYS A 128 -4.94 -20.94 1.93
N ILE A 129 -3.63 -20.87 1.76
CA ILE A 129 -2.90 -19.64 1.42
C ILE A 129 -2.38 -19.79 -0.01
N LEU A 130 -2.67 -18.81 -0.85
CA LEU A 130 -2.21 -18.76 -2.24
C LEU A 130 -1.41 -17.47 -2.45
N PHE A 131 -0.32 -17.58 -3.22
CA PHE A 131 0.49 -16.45 -3.68
C PHE A 131 0.26 -16.25 -5.18
N LEU A 132 -0.69 -15.38 -5.52
CA LEU A 132 -1.17 -15.15 -6.88
C LEU A 132 -0.56 -13.89 -7.50
N GLN A 133 -0.84 -13.66 -8.78
CA GLN A 133 -0.47 -12.46 -9.51
C GLN A 133 -1.69 -11.56 -9.76
N GLY A 134 -1.48 -10.37 -10.31
CA GLY A 134 -2.55 -9.46 -10.74
C GLY A 134 -3.01 -8.42 -9.73
N GLY A 135 -2.50 -8.44 -8.49
CA GLY A 135 -2.86 -7.48 -7.44
C GLY A 135 -4.28 -7.69 -6.91
N ALA A 136 -4.70 -6.85 -5.97
CA ALA A 136 -6.06 -6.84 -5.44
C ALA A 136 -7.12 -6.60 -6.54
N THR A 137 -6.78 -5.85 -7.58
CA THR A 137 -7.69 -5.57 -8.70
C THR A 137 -8.14 -6.85 -9.40
N THR A 138 -7.26 -7.83 -9.59
CA THR A 138 -7.65 -9.14 -10.11
C THR A 138 -8.54 -9.89 -9.13
N GLN A 139 -8.32 -9.73 -7.82
CA GLN A 139 -9.11 -10.41 -6.79
C GLN A 139 -10.55 -9.89 -6.70
N PHE A 140 -10.83 -8.63 -7.05
CA PHE A 140 -12.20 -8.14 -7.19
C PHE A 140 -13.02 -9.07 -8.11
N ASN A 141 -12.43 -9.43 -9.24
CA ASN A 141 -13.07 -10.31 -10.22
C ASN A 141 -13.02 -11.78 -9.79
N MET A 142 -11.86 -12.27 -9.36
CA MET A 142 -11.68 -13.67 -8.98
C MET A 142 -12.60 -14.08 -7.83
N ALA A 143 -12.79 -13.23 -6.81
CA ALA A 143 -13.69 -13.53 -5.70
C ALA A 143 -15.12 -13.76 -6.20
N ALA A 144 -15.63 -12.88 -7.06
CA ALA A 144 -16.96 -13.02 -7.63
C ALA A 144 -17.06 -14.25 -8.55
N MET A 145 -16.12 -14.46 -9.46
CA MET A 145 -16.10 -15.62 -10.38
C MET A 145 -16.07 -16.96 -9.65
N ASN A 146 -15.34 -17.04 -8.52
CA ASN A 146 -15.19 -18.31 -7.79
C ASN A 146 -16.28 -18.54 -6.75
N LEU A 147 -16.83 -17.50 -6.12
CA LEU A 147 -17.68 -17.66 -4.95
C LEU A 147 -19.16 -17.34 -5.22
N ALA A 148 -19.49 -16.55 -6.25
CA ALA A 148 -20.85 -16.14 -6.53
C ALA A 148 -21.60 -17.11 -7.48
N HIS A 149 -20.90 -18.05 -8.13
CA HIS A 149 -21.50 -18.98 -9.06
C HIS A 149 -22.64 -19.78 -8.43
N GLY A 150 -23.80 -19.80 -9.09
CA GLY A 150 -25.01 -20.50 -8.59
C GLY A 150 -25.80 -19.72 -7.53
N PHE A 151 -25.35 -18.56 -7.10
CA PHE A 151 -26.10 -17.67 -6.21
C PHE A 151 -26.83 -16.57 -6.99
N ARG A 152 -27.99 -16.17 -6.49
CA ARG A 152 -28.76 -15.07 -7.09
C ARG A 152 -28.12 -13.72 -6.78
N THR A 153 -27.61 -13.55 -5.56
CA THR A 153 -27.06 -12.28 -5.08
C THR A 153 -25.72 -12.48 -4.39
N ALA A 154 -24.91 -11.43 -4.38
CA ALA A 154 -23.78 -11.23 -3.47
C ALA A 154 -23.81 -9.78 -2.97
N ASP A 155 -23.38 -9.55 -1.74
CA ASP A 155 -23.43 -8.24 -1.12
C ASP A 155 -22.04 -7.56 -1.13
N ALA A 156 -22.07 -6.23 -1.23
CA ALA A 156 -20.88 -5.39 -1.11
C ALA A 156 -21.16 -4.21 -0.17
N VAL A 157 -20.14 -3.74 0.51
CA VAL A 157 -20.17 -2.55 1.37
C VAL A 157 -19.28 -1.48 0.78
N GLY A 158 -19.87 -0.37 0.34
CA GLY A 158 -19.18 0.77 -0.26
C GLY A 158 -18.58 1.68 0.81
N THR A 159 -17.36 1.43 1.24
CA THR A 159 -16.68 2.20 2.30
C THR A 159 -15.82 3.34 1.79
N GLY A 160 -15.44 3.33 0.50
CA GLY A 160 -14.60 4.36 -0.10
C GLY A 160 -14.28 4.07 -1.56
N ASN A 161 -13.10 4.49 -2.00
CA ASN A 161 -12.71 4.38 -3.41
C ASN A 161 -12.49 2.93 -3.86
N TRP A 162 -11.82 2.11 -3.04
CA TRP A 162 -11.46 0.74 -3.45
C TRP A 162 -12.63 -0.21 -3.38
N SER A 163 -13.45 -0.13 -2.34
CA SER A 163 -14.68 -0.91 -2.24
C SER A 163 -15.68 -0.58 -3.36
N ARG A 164 -15.78 0.70 -3.76
CA ARG A 164 -16.60 1.12 -4.92
C ARG A 164 -16.07 0.50 -6.22
N ILE A 165 -14.76 0.56 -6.47
CA ILE A 165 -14.17 -0.07 -7.66
C ILE A 165 -14.40 -1.58 -7.65
N ALA A 166 -14.24 -2.24 -6.50
CA ALA A 166 -14.49 -3.67 -6.36
C ALA A 166 -15.95 -4.00 -6.72
N TYR A 167 -16.91 -3.27 -6.17
CA TYR A 167 -18.34 -3.39 -6.52
C TYR A 167 -18.58 -3.26 -8.02
N GLU A 168 -18.04 -2.20 -8.66
CA GLU A 168 -18.18 -1.97 -10.09
C GLU A 168 -17.58 -3.09 -10.95
N GLN A 169 -16.43 -3.66 -10.53
CA GLN A 169 -15.79 -4.76 -11.26
C GLN A 169 -16.58 -6.07 -11.10
N MET A 170 -16.95 -6.43 -9.89
CA MET A 170 -17.76 -7.63 -9.62
C MET A 170 -19.08 -7.61 -10.40
N SER A 171 -19.78 -6.46 -10.45
CA SER A 171 -21.04 -6.29 -11.15
C SER A 171 -20.97 -6.48 -12.68
N ARG A 172 -19.75 -6.47 -13.27
CA ARG A 172 -19.56 -6.65 -14.72
C ARG A 172 -19.34 -8.09 -15.15
N LEU A 173 -19.00 -8.98 -14.24
CA LEU A 173 -18.38 -10.27 -14.57
C LEU A 173 -19.15 -11.50 -14.10
N THR A 174 -20.31 -11.33 -13.51
CA THR A 174 -21.14 -12.45 -13.03
C THR A 174 -22.59 -12.25 -13.43
N ASP A 175 -23.35 -13.35 -13.61
CA ASP A 175 -24.80 -13.32 -13.71
C ASP A 175 -25.46 -13.10 -12.34
N THR A 176 -24.66 -13.04 -11.28
CA THR A 176 -25.10 -12.77 -9.91
C THR A 176 -25.25 -11.26 -9.70
N GLU A 177 -26.38 -10.84 -9.17
CA GLU A 177 -26.63 -9.45 -8.80
C GLU A 177 -25.73 -9.07 -7.61
N ILE A 178 -24.89 -8.05 -7.77
CA ILE A 178 -24.09 -7.48 -6.67
C ILE A 178 -24.89 -6.34 -6.04
N ARG A 179 -25.37 -6.54 -4.81
CA ARG A 179 -26.13 -5.55 -4.04
C ARG A 179 -25.21 -4.69 -3.18
N LEU A 180 -25.58 -3.44 -2.95
CA LEU A 180 -24.92 -2.60 -1.92
C LEU A 180 -25.64 -2.79 -0.58
N ALA A 181 -25.08 -3.58 0.31
CA ALA A 181 -25.60 -3.78 1.67
C ALA A 181 -25.43 -2.53 2.56
N ALA A 182 -24.46 -1.67 2.26
CA ALA A 182 -24.30 -0.35 2.87
C ALA A 182 -23.44 0.56 1.98
N HIS A 183 -23.64 1.88 2.06
CA HIS A 183 -22.95 2.86 1.23
C HIS A 183 -22.48 4.08 2.04
N GLY A 184 -21.18 4.10 2.39
CA GLY A 184 -20.59 5.17 3.21
C GLY A 184 -20.60 6.56 2.56
N GLY A 185 -20.64 6.63 1.20
CA GLY A 185 -20.75 7.91 0.48
C GLY A 185 -22.12 8.55 0.65
N GLU A 186 -23.21 7.79 0.55
CA GLU A 186 -24.56 8.31 0.72
C GLU A 186 -24.89 8.63 2.17
N GLN A 187 -24.39 7.82 3.10
CA GLN A 187 -24.69 7.97 4.52
C GLN A 187 -23.78 9.01 5.21
N PHE A 188 -22.52 9.10 4.79
CA PHE A 188 -21.50 9.85 5.54
C PHE A 188 -20.55 10.68 4.66
N ASP A 189 -20.79 10.79 3.35
CA ASP A 189 -19.91 11.49 2.40
C ASP A 189 -18.46 10.94 2.43
N TYR A 190 -18.30 9.64 2.71
CA TYR A 190 -17.01 8.98 2.95
C TYR A 190 -16.15 9.64 4.05
N LEU A 191 -16.78 10.22 5.07
CA LEU A 191 -16.12 10.80 6.24
C LEU A 191 -16.24 9.90 7.48
N ASP A 192 -17.07 8.87 7.40
CA ASP A 192 -17.23 7.80 8.40
C ASP A 192 -17.55 6.48 7.69
N LEU A 193 -17.63 5.40 8.44
CA LEU A 193 -17.91 4.05 7.96
C LEU A 193 -19.30 3.59 8.40
N PRO A 194 -20.06 2.89 7.53
CA PRO A 194 -21.31 2.29 7.94
C PRO A 194 -21.08 1.27 9.06
N PRO A 195 -21.73 1.40 10.23
CA PRO A 195 -21.66 0.41 11.28
C PRO A 195 -22.12 -0.98 10.78
N VAL A 196 -21.44 -2.04 11.18
CA VAL A 196 -21.69 -3.42 10.70
C VAL A 196 -23.14 -3.86 10.92
N GLU A 197 -23.69 -3.48 12.06
CA GLU A 197 -25.09 -3.75 12.45
C GLU A 197 -26.16 -3.06 11.56
N THR A 198 -25.71 -2.11 10.72
CA THR A 198 -26.59 -1.41 9.75
C THR A 198 -26.51 -1.97 8.34
N TRP A 199 -25.67 -2.98 8.10
CA TRP A 199 -25.55 -3.58 6.78
C TRP A 199 -26.79 -4.41 6.44
N ASP A 200 -27.46 -4.10 5.32
CA ASP A 200 -28.59 -4.86 4.78
C ASP A 200 -28.12 -6.12 4.05
N VAL A 201 -27.60 -7.08 4.82
CA VAL A 201 -27.06 -8.34 4.30
C VAL A 201 -28.20 -9.31 3.99
N ALA A 202 -28.28 -9.80 2.75
CA ALA A 202 -29.23 -10.86 2.39
C ALA A 202 -28.72 -12.22 2.93
N PRO A 203 -29.56 -12.97 3.68
CA PRO A 203 -29.11 -14.24 4.30
C PRO A 203 -28.70 -15.32 3.29
N ASP A 204 -29.22 -15.25 2.05
CA ASP A 204 -28.96 -16.16 0.93
C ASP A 204 -27.90 -15.60 -0.05
N SER A 205 -27.23 -14.53 0.29
CA SER A 205 -26.16 -13.94 -0.51
C SER A 205 -24.93 -14.88 -0.56
N ALA A 206 -24.21 -14.87 -1.67
CA ALA A 206 -23.00 -15.69 -1.82
C ALA A 206 -21.91 -15.33 -0.82
N PHE A 207 -21.74 -14.04 -0.60
CA PHE A 207 -20.74 -13.44 0.31
C PHE A 207 -21.07 -11.96 0.56
N VAL A 208 -20.35 -11.35 1.53
CA VAL A 208 -20.32 -9.90 1.73
C VAL A 208 -18.91 -9.38 1.53
N HIS A 209 -18.71 -8.56 0.50
CA HIS A 209 -17.42 -7.96 0.18
C HIS A 209 -17.26 -6.57 0.82
N PHE A 210 -16.09 -6.28 1.39
CA PHE A 210 -15.73 -4.94 1.89
C PHE A 210 -14.22 -4.70 1.89
N ALA A 211 -13.81 -3.45 2.02
CA ALA A 211 -12.43 -3.06 2.30
C ALA A 211 -12.31 -2.62 3.76
N VAL A 212 -11.41 -3.25 4.53
CA VAL A 212 -11.23 -2.91 5.95
C VAL A 212 -10.53 -1.56 6.13
N ASN A 213 -9.69 -1.16 5.18
CA ASN A 213 -8.99 0.12 5.14
C ASN A 213 -8.98 0.72 3.73
N GLU A 214 -9.51 1.92 3.60
CA GLU A 214 -9.58 2.69 2.35
C GLU A 214 -8.36 3.62 2.23
N THR A 215 -7.37 3.16 1.48
CA THR A 215 -6.08 3.84 1.29
C THR A 215 -6.20 5.27 0.74
N VAL A 216 -7.21 5.53 -0.09
CA VAL A 216 -7.43 6.83 -0.74
C VAL A 216 -8.09 7.81 0.22
N ASN A 217 -9.13 7.38 0.89
CA ASN A 217 -9.95 8.21 1.75
C ASN A 217 -9.37 8.36 3.16
N GLY A 218 -8.52 7.43 3.60
CA GLY A 218 -7.97 7.42 4.97
C GLY A 218 -8.95 6.88 6.00
N LEU A 219 -9.90 6.03 5.58
CA LEU A 219 -10.89 5.39 6.42
C LEU A 219 -10.47 3.97 6.81
N GLN A 220 -10.74 3.57 8.05
CA GLN A 220 -10.44 2.25 8.58
C GLN A 220 -11.46 1.83 9.64
N TYR A 221 -11.99 0.62 9.54
CA TYR A 221 -12.73 0.02 10.65
C TYR A 221 -11.81 -0.20 11.84
N GLN A 222 -12.10 0.48 12.96
CA GLN A 222 -11.29 0.33 14.18
C GLN A 222 -11.50 -1.03 14.84
N ILE A 223 -12.74 -1.52 14.85
CA ILE A 223 -13.09 -2.90 15.15
C ILE A 223 -13.26 -3.60 13.81
N VAL A 224 -12.55 -4.71 13.61
CA VAL A 224 -12.64 -5.45 12.35
C VAL A 224 -14.06 -6.03 12.23
N PRO A 225 -14.76 -5.79 11.10
CA PRO A 225 -16.11 -6.26 10.89
C PRO A 225 -16.24 -7.77 11.06
N LYS A 226 -17.30 -8.19 11.75
CA LYS A 226 -17.71 -9.57 11.96
C LYS A 226 -19.20 -9.68 11.81
N LEU A 227 -19.68 -10.68 11.10
CA LEU A 227 -21.10 -10.99 10.97
C LEU A 227 -21.51 -12.09 11.97
N SER A 228 -22.80 -12.12 12.28
CA SER A 228 -23.39 -13.19 13.10
C SER A 228 -23.35 -14.54 12.38
N ASP A 229 -23.32 -15.62 13.15
CA ASP A 229 -23.37 -16.98 12.61
C ASP A 229 -24.63 -17.17 11.73
N GLY A 230 -24.45 -17.92 10.65
CA GLY A 230 -25.52 -18.19 9.67
C GLY A 230 -25.66 -17.12 8.58
N LEU A 231 -24.95 -16.00 8.66
CA LEU A 231 -24.87 -15.03 7.57
C LEU A 231 -23.81 -15.42 6.53
N PRO A 232 -23.85 -14.85 5.31
CA PRO A 232 -22.87 -15.10 4.26
C PRO A 232 -21.44 -14.83 4.71
N PRO A 233 -20.44 -15.56 4.17
CA PRO A 233 -19.02 -15.35 4.52
C PRO A 233 -18.55 -13.97 4.10
N LEU A 234 -17.69 -13.33 4.93
CA LEU A 234 -17.03 -12.10 4.60
C LEU A 234 -15.89 -12.34 3.60
N VAL A 235 -15.82 -11.50 2.57
CA VAL A 235 -14.72 -11.39 1.61
C VAL A 235 -14.06 -10.02 1.80
N CYS A 236 -12.81 -9.99 2.24
CA CYS A 236 -12.17 -8.76 2.69
C CYS A 236 -10.94 -8.37 1.87
N ASP A 237 -10.92 -7.13 1.36
CA ASP A 237 -9.69 -6.47 0.92
C ASP A 237 -8.91 -5.97 2.14
N MET A 238 -7.81 -6.65 2.45
CA MET A 238 -6.87 -6.26 3.50
C MET A 238 -5.55 -5.71 2.95
N SER A 239 -5.47 -5.32 1.69
CA SER A 239 -4.20 -4.89 1.04
C SER A 239 -3.43 -3.82 1.82
N SER A 240 -4.11 -2.86 2.43
CA SER A 240 -3.48 -1.79 3.21
C SER A 240 -3.54 -2.01 4.73
N GLU A 241 -3.97 -3.18 5.16
CA GLU A 241 -4.22 -3.51 6.56
C GLU A 241 -3.48 -4.77 7.03
N ILE A 242 -3.38 -5.80 6.18
CA ILE A 242 -2.85 -7.11 6.56
C ILE A 242 -1.54 -7.00 7.36
N LEU A 243 -1.41 -7.77 8.45
CA LEU A 243 -0.25 -7.76 9.37
C LEU A 243 -0.02 -6.42 10.11
N SER A 244 -0.96 -5.46 10.06
CA SER A 244 -0.81 -4.19 10.78
C SER A 244 -1.33 -4.24 12.22
N ARG A 245 -2.26 -5.14 12.49
CA ARG A 245 -2.86 -5.45 13.79
C ARG A 245 -3.39 -6.87 13.86
N GLU A 246 -3.71 -7.34 15.08
CA GLU A 246 -4.33 -8.65 15.29
C GLU A 246 -5.81 -8.64 14.86
N PHE A 247 -6.25 -9.73 14.25
CA PHE A 247 -7.64 -10.06 13.95
C PHE A 247 -7.78 -11.60 13.87
N ASP A 248 -8.99 -12.12 13.93
CA ASP A 248 -9.23 -13.56 13.77
C ASP A 248 -9.55 -13.89 12.32
N VAL A 249 -8.71 -14.70 11.67
CA VAL A 249 -8.92 -15.16 10.29
C VAL A 249 -10.21 -15.98 10.16
N ALA A 250 -10.64 -16.65 11.23
CA ALA A 250 -11.86 -17.47 11.23
C ALA A 250 -13.16 -16.64 11.03
N ASP A 251 -13.12 -15.34 11.26
CA ASP A 251 -14.26 -14.43 10.98
C ASP A 251 -14.51 -14.23 9.48
N TYR A 252 -13.62 -14.70 8.59
CA TYR A 252 -13.66 -14.46 7.15
C TYR A 252 -13.77 -15.74 6.34
N GLY A 253 -14.51 -15.70 5.23
CA GLY A 253 -14.48 -16.74 4.20
C GLY A 253 -13.26 -16.59 3.28
N LEU A 254 -12.92 -15.35 2.91
CA LEU A 254 -11.78 -15.06 2.06
C LEU A 254 -11.17 -13.70 2.43
N ILE A 255 -9.84 -13.67 2.53
CA ILE A 255 -9.04 -12.45 2.67
C ILE A 255 -8.10 -12.37 1.49
N TYR A 256 -7.97 -11.21 0.87
CA TYR A 256 -6.89 -10.98 -0.10
C TYR A 256 -6.13 -9.68 0.19
N ALA A 257 -4.86 -9.66 -0.22
CA ALA A 257 -3.98 -8.52 -0.02
C ALA A 257 -2.91 -8.41 -1.10
N GLY A 258 -2.87 -7.29 -1.81
CA GLY A 258 -1.73 -6.95 -2.67
C GLY A 258 -0.50 -6.63 -1.84
N ALA A 259 0.63 -7.28 -2.13
CA ALA A 259 1.83 -7.21 -1.28
C ALA A 259 2.49 -5.82 -1.23
N GLN A 260 2.35 -5.02 -2.26
CA GLN A 260 3.08 -3.74 -2.47
C GLN A 260 2.83 -2.67 -1.40
N LYS A 261 1.99 -2.92 -0.42
CA LYS A 261 1.69 -1.99 0.67
C LYS A 261 2.41 -2.39 1.95
N ASN A 262 2.03 -3.51 2.54
CA ASN A 262 2.47 -3.87 3.90
C ASN A 262 3.29 -5.15 4.01
N ILE A 263 3.29 -6.01 3.00
CA ILE A 263 3.86 -7.36 3.10
C ILE A 263 4.94 -7.70 2.07
N GLY A 264 5.27 -6.79 1.15
CA GLY A 264 6.32 -7.06 0.17
C GLY A 264 6.34 -6.08 -1.00
N PRO A 265 7.01 -6.44 -2.11
CA PRO A 265 7.02 -5.66 -3.34
C PRO A 265 5.73 -5.88 -4.15
N ALA A 266 5.54 -5.06 -5.19
CA ALA A 266 4.54 -5.33 -6.21
C ALA A 266 4.85 -6.66 -6.94
N GLY A 267 3.81 -7.36 -7.40
CA GLY A 267 3.93 -8.59 -8.20
C GLY A 267 3.31 -9.84 -7.56
N VAL A 268 3.05 -9.83 -6.26
CA VAL A 268 2.35 -10.92 -5.59
C VAL A 268 1.12 -10.42 -4.84
N THR A 269 0.10 -11.24 -4.80
CA THR A 269 -1.13 -11.03 -4.03
C THR A 269 -1.37 -12.26 -3.17
N VAL A 270 -1.48 -12.07 -1.88
CA VAL A 270 -1.86 -13.14 -0.96
C VAL A 270 -3.37 -13.31 -0.99
N VAL A 271 -3.83 -14.56 -1.05
CA VAL A 271 -5.22 -14.95 -0.84
C VAL A 271 -5.26 -16.00 0.26
N ILE A 272 -6.07 -15.79 1.29
CA ILE A 272 -6.33 -16.73 2.37
C ILE A 272 -7.81 -17.09 2.25
N VAL A 273 -8.11 -18.33 1.92
CA VAL A 273 -9.47 -18.78 1.62
C VAL A 273 -9.84 -19.99 2.45
N ARG A 274 -11.05 -19.99 3.01
CA ARG A 274 -11.61 -21.11 3.76
C ARG A 274 -11.92 -22.26 2.80
N GLU A 275 -11.53 -23.48 3.18
CA GLU A 275 -11.51 -24.65 2.29
C GLU A 275 -12.88 -25.02 1.73
N ASP A 276 -13.96 -24.89 2.54
CA ASP A 276 -15.34 -25.16 2.09
C ASP A 276 -15.78 -24.25 0.94
N LEU A 277 -15.24 -23.03 0.85
CA LEU A 277 -15.57 -22.10 -0.24
C LEU A 277 -14.95 -22.51 -1.57
N LEU A 278 -13.91 -23.31 -1.57
CA LEU A 278 -13.28 -23.83 -2.79
C LEU A 278 -14.19 -24.83 -3.54
N GLU A 279 -15.16 -25.42 -2.85
CA GLU A 279 -16.17 -26.28 -3.47
C GLU A 279 -17.10 -25.50 -4.39
N ARG A 280 -17.27 -24.18 -4.14
CA ARG A 280 -18.08 -23.27 -4.97
C ARG A 280 -17.42 -22.89 -6.30
N CYS A 281 -16.09 -23.11 -6.43
CA CYS A 281 -15.36 -22.74 -7.63
C CYS A 281 -15.94 -23.47 -8.85
N PRO A 282 -16.44 -22.76 -9.88
CA PRO A 282 -17.03 -23.39 -11.06
C PRO A 282 -15.97 -24.05 -11.93
N ASN A 283 -16.38 -24.98 -12.81
CA ASN A 283 -15.47 -25.69 -13.70
C ASN A 283 -15.32 -25.01 -15.07
N ASP A 284 -16.10 -24.00 -15.36
CA ASP A 284 -16.25 -23.35 -16.68
C ASP A 284 -15.56 -21.96 -16.74
N ILE A 285 -14.90 -21.53 -15.67
CA ILE A 285 -14.03 -20.34 -15.72
C ILE A 285 -12.60 -20.73 -16.08
N PRO A 286 -11.81 -19.86 -16.74
CA PRO A 286 -10.42 -20.15 -17.05
C PRO A 286 -9.62 -20.51 -15.79
N ASP A 287 -8.84 -21.59 -15.87
CA ASP A 287 -8.08 -22.14 -14.74
C ASP A 287 -7.20 -21.09 -14.01
N VAL A 288 -6.63 -20.14 -14.77
CA VAL A 288 -5.78 -19.07 -14.21
C VAL A 288 -6.53 -18.14 -13.23
N PHE A 289 -7.88 -18.10 -13.31
CA PHE A 289 -8.74 -17.36 -12.40
C PHE A 289 -9.43 -18.26 -11.36
N ASN A 290 -9.22 -19.58 -11.41
CA ASN A 290 -9.88 -20.54 -10.53
C ASN A 290 -8.99 -20.87 -9.33
N TYR A 291 -9.44 -20.55 -8.11
CA TYR A 291 -8.68 -20.83 -6.88
C TYR A 291 -8.39 -22.31 -6.69
N ARG A 292 -9.34 -23.18 -7.03
CA ARG A 292 -9.16 -24.66 -6.92
C ARG A 292 -8.11 -25.15 -7.92
N SER A 293 -8.05 -24.61 -9.14
CA SER A 293 -7.02 -24.97 -10.12
C SER A 293 -5.62 -24.56 -9.67
N HIS A 294 -5.48 -23.41 -9.00
CA HIS A 294 -4.24 -23.02 -8.35
C HIS A 294 -3.85 -23.97 -7.24
N LEU A 295 -4.79 -24.28 -6.33
CA LEU A 295 -4.53 -25.15 -5.18
C LEU A 295 -4.08 -26.56 -5.62
N ASN A 296 -4.72 -27.13 -6.64
CA ASN A 296 -4.37 -28.46 -7.19
C ASN A 296 -2.96 -28.53 -7.82
N ARG A 297 -2.24 -27.41 -7.85
CA ARG A 297 -0.87 -27.27 -8.38
C ARG A 297 0.03 -26.53 -7.40
N ASP A 298 -0.12 -26.78 -6.12
CA ASP A 298 0.68 -26.19 -5.02
C ASP A 298 0.67 -24.64 -5.04
N GLY A 299 -0.46 -24.03 -5.42
CA GLY A 299 -0.59 -22.59 -5.57
C GLY A 299 0.01 -22.03 -6.86
N MET A 300 0.53 -22.85 -7.76
CA MET A 300 1.28 -22.43 -8.96
C MET A 300 0.67 -23.01 -10.23
N TYR A 301 -0.54 -22.58 -10.58
CA TYR A 301 -1.11 -22.94 -11.89
C TYR A 301 -0.21 -22.46 -13.04
N ASN A 302 0.29 -21.24 -12.97
CA ASN A 302 1.27 -20.63 -13.87
C ASN A 302 2.56 -20.27 -13.09
N THR A 303 3.60 -19.87 -13.80
CA THR A 303 4.86 -19.43 -13.18
C THR A 303 4.59 -18.24 -12.24
N PRO A 304 4.88 -18.37 -10.93
CA PRO A 304 4.62 -17.31 -9.98
C PRO A 304 5.68 -16.20 -10.03
N SER A 305 5.43 -15.10 -9.36
CA SER A 305 6.42 -14.05 -9.15
C SER A 305 7.45 -14.47 -8.09
N THR A 306 8.42 -15.31 -8.48
CA THR A 306 9.36 -15.98 -7.57
C THR A 306 10.07 -15.01 -6.63
N TYR A 307 10.63 -13.94 -7.17
CA TYR A 307 11.35 -12.93 -6.37
C TYR A 307 10.43 -12.15 -5.44
N ALA A 308 9.19 -11.84 -5.84
CA ALA A 308 8.25 -11.14 -4.97
C ALA A 308 7.78 -12.03 -3.80
N ILE A 309 7.63 -13.34 -4.01
CA ILE A 309 7.32 -14.30 -2.95
C ILE A 309 8.50 -14.39 -1.96
N TYR A 310 9.74 -14.53 -2.47
CA TYR A 310 10.94 -14.50 -1.64
C TYR A 310 11.02 -13.24 -0.79
N MET A 311 10.84 -12.07 -1.38
CA MET A 311 10.85 -10.78 -0.68
C MET A 311 9.76 -10.70 0.39
N SER A 312 8.55 -11.20 0.11
CA SER A 312 7.47 -11.26 1.09
C SER A 312 7.82 -12.19 2.26
N GLY A 313 8.44 -13.34 2.00
CA GLY A 313 8.96 -14.22 3.04
C GLY A 313 10.01 -13.54 3.92
N LEU A 314 10.90 -12.72 3.34
CA LEU A 314 11.83 -11.90 4.12
C LEU A 314 11.10 -10.88 5.01
N VAL A 315 10.04 -10.24 4.53
CA VAL A 315 9.21 -9.32 5.31
C VAL A 315 8.50 -10.04 6.45
N PHE A 316 7.97 -11.24 6.23
CA PHE A 316 7.32 -12.04 7.28
C PHE A 316 8.32 -12.40 8.40
N ARG A 317 9.51 -12.87 8.06
CA ARG A 317 10.59 -13.17 9.03
C ARG A 317 11.03 -11.91 9.78
N TRP A 318 11.16 -10.78 9.07
CA TRP A 318 11.45 -9.50 9.70
C TRP A 318 10.37 -9.15 10.74
N LEU A 319 9.10 -9.30 10.39
CA LEU A 319 7.99 -8.99 11.29
C LEU A 319 7.99 -9.90 12.54
N GLN A 320 8.28 -11.19 12.38
CA GLN A 320 8.46 -12.10 13.50
C GLN A 320 9.60 -11.63 14.43
N ALA A 321 10.73 -11.21 13.85
CA ALA A 321 11.87 -10.67 14.61
C ALA A 321 11.53 -9.34 15.33
N GLN A 322 10.56 -8.55 14.84
CA GLN A 322 10.03 -7.37 15.56
C GLN A 322 9.09 -7.74 16.73
N GLY A 323 8.84 -9.02 16.97
CA GLY A 323 7.94 -9.52 18.02
C GLY A 323 6.50 -9.75 17.54
N GLY A 324 6.30 -9.88 16.22
CA GLY A 324 5.05 -10.26 15.57
C GLY A 324 4.03 -9.12 15.48
N VAL A 325 2.82 -9.48 15.05
CA VAL A 325 1.74 -8.53 14.73
C VAL A 325 1.35 -7.68 15.94
N LYS A 326 1.26 -8.27 17.14
CA LYS A 326 0.90 -7.53 18.36
C LYS A 326 1.87 -6.39 18.71
N LYS A 327 3.17 -6.59 18.49
CA LYS A 327 4.18 -5.55 18.74
C LYS A 327 4.14 -4.46 17.69
N ILE A 328 4.03 -4.83 16.42
CA ILE A 328 3.96 -3.85 15.34
C ILE A 328 2.67 -3.02 15.42
N GLU A 329 1.55 -3.60 15.87
CA GLU A 329 0.30 -2.87 16.11
C GLU A 329 0.51 -1.71 17.11
N ALA A 330 1.23 -1.96 18.20
CA ALA A 330 1.53 -0.91 19.18
C ALA A 330 2.37 0.22 18.55
N VAL A 331 3.34 -0.12 17.71
CA VAL A 331 4.14 0.87 16.97
C VAL A 331 3.28 1.63 15.97
N ASN A 332 2.40 0.95 15.22
CA ASN A 332 1.49 1.57 14.27
C ASN A 332 0.52 2.55 14.94
N ARG A 333 -0.01 2.19 16.11
CA ARG A 333 -0.85 3.09 16.92
C ARG A 333 -0.09 4.36 17.29
N LEU A 334 1.15 4.23 17.78
CA LEU A 334 1.99 5.39 18.14
C LEU A 334 2.30 6.28 16.93
N LYS A 335 2.63 5.69 15.78
CA LYS A 335 2.85 6.42 14.52
C LYS A 335 1.62 7.23 14.12
N ALA A 336 0.45 6.60 14.09
CA ALA A 336 -0.79 7.26 13.73
C ALA A 336 -1.16 8.37 14.73
N GLN A 337 -1.06 8.09 16.03
CA GLN A 337 -1.30 9.05 17.10
C GLN A 337 -0.40 10.29 16.93
N THR A 338 0.90 10.12 16.66
CA THR A 338 1.85 11.23 16.47
C THR A 338 1.38 12.19 15.36
N LEU A 339 0.88 11.69 14.24
CA LEU A 339 0.39 12.54 13.16
C LEU A 339 -0.97 13.17 13.46
N TYR A 340 -1.91 12.39 14.01
CA TYR A 340 -3.24 12.93 14.34
C TYR A 340 -3.18 13.98 15.44
N GLU A 341 -2.34 13.81 16.48
CA GLU A 341 -2.11 14.85 17.50
C GLU A 341 -1.50 16.13 16.87
N THR A 342 -0.63 16.00 15.87
CA THR A 342 -0.07 17.14 15.15
C THR A 342 -1.14 17.86 14.32
N ILE A 343 -2.02 17.10 13.64
CA ILE A 343 -3.12 17.64 12.84
C ILE A 343 -4.15 18.35 13.77
N ASP A 344 -4.65 17.62 14.75
CA ASP A 344 -5.71 18.12 15.63
C ASP A 344 -5.23 19.29 16.52
N GLY A 345 -3.95 19.28 16.93
CA GLY A 345 -3.31 20.35 17.70
C GLY A 345 -2.92 21.58 16.87
N SER A 346 -3.15 21.60 15.56
CA SER A 346 -2.76 22.70 14.68
C SER A 346 -3.73 23.91 14.72
N GLY A 347 -4.77 23.87 15.55
CA GLY A 347 -5.75 24.95 15.60
C GLY A 347 -6.54 25.16 14.30
N GLY A 348 -6.65 24.11 13.47
CA GLY A 348 -7.36 24.15 12.19
C GLY A 348 -6.49 24.49 10.98
N PHE A 349 -5.18 24.68 11.16
CA PHE A 349 -4.26 24.88 10.04
C PHE A 349 -4.17 23.60 9.16
N TYR A 350 -4.06 22.42 9.79
CA TYR A 350 -4.25 21.16 9.12
C TYR A 350 -5.66 20.62 9.38
N ILE A 351 -6.29 20.13 8.31
CA ILE A 351 -7.67 19.64 8.33
C ILE A 351 -7.66 18.16 7.96
N ASN A 352 -8.13 17.31 8.86
CA ASN A 352 -8.57 15.94 8.55
C ASN A 352 -10.07 15.86 8.82
N ARG A 353 -10.87 15.62 7.77
CA ARG A 353 -12.34 15.60 7.87
C ARG A 353 -12.90 14.28 8.39
N ILE A 354 -12.07 13.22 8.39
CA ILE A 354 -12.51 11.88 8.82
C ILE A 354 -12.84 11.90 10.30
N ARG A 355 -13.98 11.33 10.65
CA ARG A 355 -14.37 11.19 12.07
C ARG A 355 -13.32 10.37 12.83
N PRO A 356 -12.99 10.73 14.08
CA PRO A 356 -11.89 10.11 14.83
C PRO A 356 -12.00 8.58 14.95
N ASN A 357 -13.22 8.04 15.07
CA ASN A 357 -13.51 6.60 15.14
C ASN A 357 -13.32 5.85 13.83
N ALA A 358 -13.14 6.55 12.70
CA ALA A 358 -12.94 5.97 11.38
C ALA A 358 -11.56 6.30 10.76
N ARG A 359 -10.69 7.01 11.47
CA ARG A 359 -9.37 7.42 10.98
C ARG A 359 -8.43 6.23 10.78
N SER A 360 -7.82 6.14 9.59
CA SER A 360 -6.85 5.09 9.27
C SER A 360 -5.55 5.24 10.06
N LYS A 361 -5.06 4.11 10.61
CA LYS A 361 -3.73 4.03 11.22
C LYS A 361 -2.62 3.76 10.20
N MET A 362 -3.01 3.48 8.94
CA MET A 362 -2.07 3.17 7.86
C MET A 362 -1.91 4.32 6.86
N ASN A 363 -2.99 5.08 6.60
CA ASN A 363 -3.03 6.12 5.57
C ASN A 363 -3.64 7.40 6.16
N VAL A 364 -2.78 8.27 6.66
CA VAL A 364 -3.20 9.54 7.27
C VAL A 364 -3.34 10.59 6.18
N VAL A 365 -4.58 11.04 5.93
CA VAL A 365 -4.89 12.10 4.94
C VAL A 365 -5.07 13.43 5.66
N PHE A 366 -4.60 14.53 5.08
CA PHE A 366 -4.78 15.88 5.61
C PHE A 366 -4.57 16.94 4.52
N GLN A 367 -5.05 18.14 4.77
CA GLN A 367 -4.90 19.30 3.88
C GLN A 367 -4.81 20.58 4.70
N THR A 368 -4.36 21.68 4.09
CA THR A 368 -4.38 23.01 4.74
C THR A 368 -5.66 23.79 4.42
N GLY A 369 -6.46 23.33 3.46
CA GLY A 369 -7.61 24.07 2.93
C GLY A 369 -7.25 25.06 1.81
N ASP A 370 -5.96 25.23 1.51
CA ASP A 370 -5.44 26.04 0.40
C ASP A 370 -4.58 25.13 -0.50
N GLU A 371 -4.99 24.91 -1.75
CA GLU A 371 -4.29 24.04 -2.69
C GLU A 371 -2.86 24.50 -3.03
N GLU A 372 -2.58 25.80 -3.02
CA GLU A 372 -1.23 26.32 -3.27
C GLU A 372 -0.32 26.00 -2.08
N LEU A 373 -0.85 26.13 -0.88
CA LEU A 373 -0.13 25.78 0.35
C LEU A 373 0.10 24.28 0.45
N ASP A 374 -0.86 23.45 0.04
CA ASP A 374 -0.70 21.99 -0.06
C ASP A 374 0.42 21.61 -1.05
N ARG A 375 0.46 22.25 -2.22
CA ARG A 375 1.54 22.03 -3.19
C ARG A 375 2.91 22.43 -2.65
N ARG A 376 2.98 23.58 -1.96
CA ARG A 376 4.20 24.05 -1.31
C ARG A 376 4.67 23.10 -0.21
N PHE A 377 3.74 22.60 0.62
CA PHE A 377 4.04 21.60 1.64
C PHE A 377 4.75 20.38 1.04
N VAL A 378 4.19 19.81 -0.03
CA VAL A 378 4.77 18.62 -0.69
C VAL A 378 6.18 18.92 -1.21
N LEU A 379 6.38 20.05 -1.89
CA LEU A 379 7.68 20.42 -2.43
C LEU A 379 8.74 20.66 -1.34
N GLU A 380 8.38 21.38 -0.26
CA GLU A 380 9.31 21.65 0.82
C GLU A 380 9.62 20.38 1.66
N ALA A 381 8.64 19.48 1.82
CA ALA A 381 8.83 18.18 2.46
C ALA A 381 9.82 17.31 1.68
N GLU A 382 9.69 17.24 0.36
CA GLU A 382 10.62 16.49 -0.50
C GLU A 382 12.06 16.98 -0.38
N LEU A 383 12.28 18.31 -0.26
CA LEU A 383 13.61 18.89 -0.05
C LEU A 383 14.24 18.46 1.30
N GLN A 384 13.43 18.00 2.26
CA GLN A 384 13.87 17.48 3.55
C GLN A 384 13.86 15.94 3.62
N GLY A 385 13.70 15.26 2.48
CA GLY A 385 13.70 13.80 2.39
C GLY A 385 12.36 13.14 2.79
N LEU A 386 11.28 13.92 2.97
CA LEU A 386 9.93 13.42 3.25
C LEU A 386 9.17 13.27 1.94
N CYS A 387 9.31 12.12 1.29
CA CYS A 387 8.92 11.93 -0.10
C CYS A 387 7.53 11.33 -0.26
N LEU A 388 6.88 11.62 -1.42
CA LEU A 388 5.64 11.01 -1.88
C LEU A 388 4.42 11.26 -0.96
N LEU A 389 4.34 12.46 -0.39
CA LEU A 389 3.24 12.90 0.49
C LEU A 389 2.01 13.41 -0.27
N LYS A 390 2.09 13.63 -1.60
CA LYS A 390 0.95 14.14 -2.37
C LYS A 390 -0.27 13.23 -2.23
N GLY A 391 -1.42 13.82 -1.90
CA GLY A 391 -2.70 13.14 -1.80
C GLY A 391 -3.21 12.58 -3.14
N TYR A 392 -4.21 11.72 -3.08
CA TYR A 392 -4.80 11.14 -4.29
C TYR A 392 -5.60 12.19 -5.06
N LYS A 393 -5.62 12.10 -6.39
CA LYS A 393 -6.22 13.12 -7.28
C LYS A 393 -7.66 13.49 -6.91
N SER A 394 -8.48 12.53 -6.48
CA SER A 394 -9.89 12.77 -6.12
C SER A 394 -10.09 13.38 -4.73
N VAL A 395 -9.10 13.32 -3.84
CA VAL A 395 -9.18 13.82 -2.46
C VAL A 395 -8.39 15.11 -2.27
N GLY A 396 -7.28 15.25 -3.02
CA GLY A 396 -6.36 16.40 -2.87
C GLY A 396 -5.47 16.30 -1.62
N GLY A 397 -4.90 17.43 -1.22
CA GLY A 397 -4.11 17.55 -0.02
C GLY A 397 -2.87 16.65 0.03
N MET A 398 -2.55 16.18 1.22
CA MET A 398 -1.45 15.27 1.55
C MET A 398 -1.96 13.93 2.06
N ARG A 399 -1.15 12.88 1.85
CA ARG A 399 -1.36 11.56 2.43
C ARG A 399 -0.03 10.97 2.89
N ALA A 400 0.09 10.73 4.17
CA ALA A 400 1.20 9.98 4.75
C ALA A 400 0.79 8.51 4.93
N SER A 401 1.38 7.61 4.12
CA SER A 401 1.21 6.16 4.30
C SER A 401 2.31 5.65 5.20
N ILE A 402 1.93 5.16 6.38
CA ILE A 402 2.81 4.82 7.51
C ILE A 402 2.76 3.33 7.84
N TYR A 403 2.81 2.49 6.80
CA TYR A 403 2.79 1.03 6.92
C TYR A 403 3.85 0.49 7.89
N ASN A 404 3.82 -0.81 8.15
CA ASN A 404 4.68 -1.46 9.15
C ASN A 404 6.16 -1.06 9.03
N ALA A 405 6.69 -1.02 7.82
CA ALA A 405 8.10 -0.73 7.55
C ALA A 405 8.50 0.74 7.71
N MET A 406 7.54 1.68 7.76
CA MET A 406 7.84 3.09 8.03
C MET A 406 8.34 3.23 9.48
N PRO A 407 9.59 3.67 9.70
CA PRO A 407 10.12 3.84 11.06
C PRO A 407 9.45 5.01 11.78
N LEU A 408 9.35 4.92 13.12
CA LEU A 408 8.76 5.98 13.95
C LEU A 408 9.51 7.30 13.79
N GLU A 409 10.82 7.25 13.56
CA GLU A 409 11.68 8.42 13.32
C GLU A 409 11.23 9.19 12.07
N GLY A 410 10.84 8.50 11.00
CA GLY A 410 10.31 9.12 9.79
C GLY A 410 8.97 9.84 10.04
N VAL A 411 8.10 9.22 10.86
CA VAL A 411 6.83 9.83 11.26
C VAL A 411 7.05 11.05 12.14
N ARG A 412 8.00 11.00 13.08
CA ARG A 412 8.37 12.15 13.91
C ARG A 412 8.98 13.27 13.07
N ALA A 413 9.85 12.95 12.12
CA ALA A 413 10.42 13.94 11.20
C ALA A 413 9.31 14.66 10.41
N LEU A 414 8.29 13.93 9.95
CA LEU A 414 7.13 14.54 9.28
C LEU A 414 6.34 15.44 10.26
N ALA A 415 6.07 14.98 11.48
CA ALA A 415 5.36 15.78 12.47
C ALA A 415 6.12 17.07 12.85
N ASP A 416 7.46 17.00 12.96
CA ASP A 416 8.31 18.18 13.21
C ASP A 416 8.28 19.15 12.03
N PHE A 417 8.37 18.64 10.81
CA PHE A 417 8.21 19.43 9.60
C PHE A 417 6.83 20.10 9.52
N MET A 418 5.75 19.40 9.85
CA MET A 418 4.38 19.95 9.90
C MET A 418 4.31 21.13 10.87
N ARG A 419 4.85 20.98 12.07
CA ARG A 419 4.86 22.06 13.08
C ARG A 419 5.70 23.26 12.60
N ASP A 420 6.84 23.04 11.97
CA ASP A 420 7.67 24.10 11.40
C ASP A 420 6.97 24.81 10.24
N PHE A 421 6.35 24.06 9.34
CA PHE A 421 5.60 24.60 8.21
C PHE A 421 4.43 25.46 8.67
N GLN A 422 3.67 25.01 9.66
CA GLN A 422 2.60 25.79 10.27
C GLN A 422 3.12 27.11 10.85
N ARG A 423 4.25 27.12 11.60
CA ARG A 423 4.83 28.36 12.14
C ARG A 423 5.23 29.38 11.08
N ARG A 424 5.53 28.93 9.86
CA ARG A 424 5.95 29.83 8.75
C ARG A 424 4.78 30.35 7.93
N TYR A 425 3.69 29.60 7.87
CA TYR A 425 2.59 29.87 6.92
C TYR A 425 1.19 29.92 7.57
N GLY A 426 1.06 29.60 8.86
CA GLY A 426 -0.17 29.63 9.66
C GLY A 426 -0.46 30.94 10.38
#